data_5593c0a61de8ca9fa6aedee34151394f
#
_entry.id   5593c0a61de8ca9fa6aedee34151394f
#
_cell.length_a   1.000
_cell.length_b   1.000
_cell.length_c   1.000
_cell.angle_alpha   90.00
_cell.angle_beta   90.00
_cell.angle_gamma   90.00
#
_symmetry.space_group_name_H-M   'P 1'
#
loop_
_entity.id
_entity.type
_entity.pdbx_description
1 polymer ?
#
loop_
_entity_poly.entity_id
_entity_poly.type
_entity_poly.pdbx_seq_one_letter_code
_entity_poly.pdbx_strand_id
1 'polypeptide(L)'
;MGLESVNVCPICSGTAFDDYIETSDFTTTAESFKIVRCSVCQFLITSPRPTSETISRYYQSEKYISHTGGGRTLIDRIYLAARQLTLNWKYQLLSDYHQEGSALDYGCGTGEFLHYLKQKNWTVQGVEPSDTARQKASGLLDQKVAPSLANIPTQEFQVITLWHVLEHIHELNETIQTLKKLLHKDGTIFIAVPNYESADAKRYEKHWAAYDVPRHLWHFSKDTMTQLLHRNGLHVRKIEPMRLDAFYVSMLSEGYKNPGQPKLLGLLKAIVSGIASNFAGSRKTNHSSLIYIVKK
;
A
#
# COMPACT_ATOMS: atom_id res chain seq x y z
N MET A 1 17.56 -20.38 -6.84
CA MET A 1 16.79 -19.73 -5.77
C MET A 1 16.87 -18.23 -6.03
N GLY A 2 15.75 -17.59 -6.37
CA GLY A 2 15.73 -16.18 -6.75
C GLY A 2 15.53 -15.25 -5.54
N LEU A 3 16.38 -15.34 -4.53
CA LEU A 3 16.40 -14.38 -3.42
C LEU A 3 17.62 -13.46 -3.54
N GLU A 4 17.44 -12.20 -3.16
CA GLU A 4 18.48 -11.19 -3.06
C GLU A 4 18.55 -10.62 -1.63
N SER A 5 19.75 -10.25 -1.19
CA SER A 5 19.94 -9.54 0.07
C SER A 5 20.10 -8.05 -0.17
N VAL A 6 19.44 -7.24 0.64
CA VAL A 6 19.60 -5.78 0.61
C VAL A 6 20.76 -5.40 1.50
N ASN A 7 21.88 -5.00 0.90
CA ASN A 7 23.12 -4.69 1.60
C ASN A 7 23.33 -3.19 1.86
N VAL A 8 22.52 -2.33 1.26
CA VAL A 8 22.60 -0.87 1.40
C VAL A 8 21.19 -0.31 1.64
N CYS A 9 21.04 0.45 2.70
CA CYS A 9 19.77 1.10 3.03
C CYS A 9 19.42 2.18 1.99
N PRO A 10 18.23 2.12 1.36
CA PRO A 10 17.85 3.09 0.33
C PRO A 10 17.59 4.50 0.88
N ILE A 11 17.43 4.65 2.21
CA ILE A 11 17.21 5.94 2.85
C ILE A 11 18.54 6.61 3.23
N CYS A 12 19.40 5.94 4.00
CA CYS A 12 20.59 6.58 4.59
C CYS A 12 21.92 6.08 4.02
N SER A 13 21.90 5.09 3.11
CA SER A 13 23.07 4.43 2.56
C SER A 13 23.91 3.63 3.61
N GLY A 14 23.37 3.40 4.80
CA GLY A 14 23.99 2.54 5.82
C GLY A 14 24.02 1.08 5.37
N THR A 15 25.04 0.35 5.83
CA THR A 15 25.28 -1.05 5.47
C THR A 15 25.15 -2.03 6.65
N ALA A 16 24.90 -1.51 7.85
CA ALA A 16 24.68 -2.31 9.05
C ALA A 16 23.18 -2.51 9.30
N PHE A 17 22.80 -3.76 9.51
CA PHE A 17 21.42 -4.18 9.74
C PHE A 17 21.35 -5.13 10.94
N ASP A 18 20.33 -4.96 11.78
CA ASP A 18 20.01 -5.82 12.90
C ASP A 18 18.77 -6.65 12.59
N ASP A 19 18.68 -7.89 13.07
CA ASP A 19 17.46 -8.69 13.00
C ASP A 19 16.34 -7.97 13.77
N TYR A 20 15.18 -7.76 13.13
CA TYR A 20 14.03 -7.13 13.76
C TYR A 20 12.96 -8.15 14.13
N ILE A 21 12.48 -8.91 13.16
CA ILE A 21 11.46 -9.95 13.36
C ILE A 21 11.51 -10.98 12.23
N GLU A 22 11.16 -12.22 12.56
CA GLU A 22 10.93 -13.26 11.56
C GLU A 22 9.43 -13.58 11.52
N THR A 23 8.85 -13.60 10.31
CA THR A 23 7.44 -13.88 10.07
C THR A 23 7.26 -14.70 8.80
N SER A 24 6.06 -15.25 8.60
CA SER A 24 5.78 -16.15 7.48
C SER A 24 4.85 -15.50 6.45
N ASP A 25 4.94 -15.98 5.21
CA ASP A 25 3.91 -15.73 4.20
C ASP A 25 2.63 -16.50 4.54
N PHE A 26 1.75 -15.89 5.32
CA PHE A 26 0.46 -16.48 5.72
C PHE A 26 -0.56 -16.58 4.58
N THR A 27 -0.25 -16.02 3.42
CA THR A 27 -1.20 -15.88 2.31
C THR A 27 -1.04 -16.98 1.27
N THR A 28 0.21 -17.35 0.92
CA THR A 28 0.49 -18.17 -0.27
C THR A 28 1.37 -19.37 0.01
N THR A 29 2.60 -19.19 0.51
CA THR A 29 3.63 -20.25 0.52
C THR A 29 3.93 -20.82 1.90
N ALA A 30 3.56 -20.15 2.97
CA ALA A 30 3.97 -20.41 4.35
C ALA A 30 5.50 -20.34 4.59
N GLU A 31 6.29 -19.88 3.61
CA GLU A 31 7.73 -19.66 3.76
C GLU A 31 7.99 -18.55 4.78
N SER A 32 9.10 -18.70 5.56
CA SER A 32 9.51 -17.68 6.54
C SER A 32 10.49 -16.69 5.93
N PHE A 33 10.32 -15.41 6.31
CA PHE A 33 11.19 -14.31 5.89
C PHE A 33 11.61 -13.48 7.10
N LYS A 34 12.82 -12.92 7.02
CA LYS A 34 13.31 -11.97 7.99
C LYS A 34 12.99 -10.53 7.56
N ILE A 35 12.61 -9.74 8.52
CA ILE A 35 12.61 -8.28 8.42
C ILE A 35 13.81 -7.81 9.23
N VAL A 36 14.70 -7.07 8.60
CA VAL A 36 15.89 -6.48 9.22
C VAL A 36 15.69 -4.96 9.38
N ARG A 37 16.41 -4.39 10.33
CA ARG A 37 16.35 -2.96 10.66
C ARG A 37 17.71 -2.32 10.38
N CYS A 38 17.70 -1.25 9.59
CA CYS A 38 18.88 -0.42 9.42
C CYS A 38 19.31 0.20 10.75
N SER A 39 20.55 -0.09 11.19
CA SER A 39 21.07 0.40 12.49
C SER A 39 21.20 1.93 12.54
N VAL A 40 21.24 2.62 11.38
CA VAL A 40 21.39 4.08 11.29
C VAL A 40 20.03 4.79 11.33
N CYS A 41 19.12 4.50 10.38
CA CYS A 41 17.86 5.24 10.23
C CYS A 41 16.62 4.48 10.72
N GLN A 42 16.79 3.26 11.21
CA GLN A 42 15.72 2.39 11.74
C GLN A 42 14.72 1.91 10.68
N PHE A 43 15.00 2.09 9.39
CA PHE A 43 14.16 1.59 8.31
C PHE A 43 14.10 0.07 8.31
N LEU A 44 12.90 -0.50 8.17
CA LEU A 44 12.69 -1.93 8.15
C LEU A 44 12.59 -2.46 6.72
N ILE A 45 13.25 -3.58 6.46
CA ILE A 45 13.44 -4.16 5.12
C ILE A 45 13.25 -5.67 5.20
N THR A 46 12.45 -6.26 4.30
CA THR A 46 12.45 -7.72 4.09
C THR A 46 13.75 -8.12 3.41
N SER A 47 14.63 -8.88 4.09
CA SER A 47 15.91 -9.33 3.56
C SER A 47 16.38 -10.64 4.23
N PRO A 48 16.73 -11.71 3.45
CA PRO A 48 16.64 -11.75 1.99
C PRO A 48 15.20 -11.72 1.49
N ARG A 49 15.01 -11.27 0.25
CA ARG A 49 13.70 -11.13 -0.41
C ARG A 49 13.73 -11.71 -1.82
N PRO A 50 12.58 -12.07 -2.43
CA PRO A 50 12.53 -12.46 -3.84
C PRO A 50 13.00 -11.33 -4.76
N THR A 51 13.70 -11.69 -5.85
CA THR A 51 14.02 -10.73 -6.93
C THR A 51 12.76 -10.32 -7.70
N SER A 52 12.87 -9.27 -8.51
CA SER A 52 11.76 -8.80 -9.37
C SER A 52 11.25 -9.89 -10.34
N GLU A 53 12.13 -10.81 -10.78
CA GLU A 53 11.74 -11.92 -11.65
C GLU A 53 10.99 -13.04 -10.91
N THR A 54 11.23 -13.22 -9.60
CA THR A 54 10.71 -14.36 -8.83
C THR A 54 9.57 -14.01 -7.88
N ILE A 55 9.34 -12.72 -7.62
CA ILE A 55 8.30 -12.25 -6.69
C ILE A 55 6.88 -12.65 -7.13
N SER A 56 6.64 -12.82 -8.43
CA SER A 56 5.32 -13.13 -9.00
C SER A 56 4.69 -14.40 -8.43
N ARG A 57 5.49 -15.40 -8.01
CA ARG A 57 4.98 -16.64 -7.40
C ARG A 57 4.22 -16.40 -6.09
N TYR A 58 4.51 -15.32 -5.37
CA TYR A 58 3.86 -14.97 -4.10
C TYR A 58 2.52 -14.24 -4.28
N TYR A 59 2.14 -13.92 -5.52
CA TYR A 59 0.85 -13.32 -5.88
C TYR A 59 -0.15 -14.33 -6.46
N GLN A 60 0.21 -15.63 -6.56
CA GLN A 60 -0.58 -16.68 -7.21
C GLN A 60 -1.61 -17.36 -6.28
N SER A 61 -2.08 -16.73 -5.20
CA SER A 61 -3.11 -17.32 -4.36
C SER A 61 -4.52 -17.01 -4.86
N GLU A 62 -5.44 -17.99 -4.80
CA GLU A 62 -6.87 -17.79 -5.09
C GLU A 62 -7.49 -16.69 -4.18
N LYS A 63 -6.97 -16.51 -2.98
CA LYS A 63 -7.40 -15.45 -2.05
C LYS A 63 -7.07 -14.05 -2.56
N TYR A 64 -5.97 -13.90 -3.30
CA TYR A 64 -5.57 -12.62 -3.88
C TYR A 64 -6.41 -12.26 -5.12
N ILE A 65 -6.86 -13.27 -5.86
CA ILE A 65 -7.65 -13.13 -7.09
C ILE A 65 -9.15 -12.94 -6.81
N SER A 66 -9.66 -13.38 -5.65
CA SER A 66 -11.09 -13.51 -5.35
C SER A 66 -11.80 -12.23 -4.87
N HIS A 67 -11.19 -11.07 -4.94
CA HIS A 67 -11.86 -9.78 -4.60
C HIS A 67 -12.87 -9.31 -5.66
N THR A 68 -13.27 -10.17 -6.60
CA THR A 68 -14.34 -9.91 -7.58
C THR A 68 -15.64 -10.62 -7.16
N GLY A 69 -16.21 -10.24 -6.01
CA GLY A 69 -17.49 -10.74 -5.54
C GLY A 69 -18.65 -10.31 -6.46
N GLY A 70 -19.45 -11.28 -6.88
CA GLY A 70 -20.55 -11.08 -7.83
C GLY A 70 -21.82 -10.44 -7.29
N GLY A 71 -21.82 -9.73 -6.17
CA GLY A 71 -22.94 -8.92 -5.68
C GLY A 71 -24.19 -9.70 -5.24
N ARG A 72 -24.13 -11.02 -5.08
CA ARG A 72 -25.29 -11.87 -4.83
C ARG A 72 -25.63 -12.11 -3.35
N THR A 73 -24.68 -11.92 -2.44
CA THR A 73 -24.88 -12.12 -1.00
C THR A 73 -25.00 -10.80 -0.24
N LEU A 74 -25.54 -10.85 0.99
CA LEU A 74 -25.57 -9.68 1.89
C LEU A 74 -24.15 -9.17 2.19
N ILE A 75 -23.19 -10.08 2.31
CA ILE A 75 -21.78 -9.75 2.54
C ILE A 75 -21.20 -8.99 1.34
N ASP A 76 -21.52 -9.42 0.11
CA ASP A 76 -21.09 -8.71 -1.10
C ASP A 76 -21.66 -7.29 -1.16
N ARG A 77 -22.92 -7.10 -0.74
CA ARG A 77 -23.55 -5.77 -0.70
C ARG A 77 -22.88 -4.85 0.31
N ILE A 78 -22.54 -5.37 1.50
CA ILE A 78 -21.78 -4.61 2.52
C ILE A 78 -20.40 -4.26 1.99
N TYR A 79 -19.73 -5.19 1.35
CA TYR A 79 -18.41 -4.96 0.74
C TYR A 79 -18.47 -3.86 -0.35
N LEU A 80 -19.46 -3.93 -1.26
CA LEU A 80 -19.65 -2.91 -2.30
C LEU A 80 -19.96 -1.54 -1.71
N ALA A 81 -20.78 -1.47 -0.66
CA ALA A 81 -21.07 -0.22 0.04
C ALA A 81 -19.81 0.36 0.72
N ALA A 82 -19.05 -0.47 1.42
CA ALA A 82 -17.78 -0.05 2.05
C ALA A 82 -16.76 0.43 1.01
N ARG A 83 -16.68 -0.26 -0.14
CA ARG A 83 -15.84 0.13 -1.27
C ARG A 83 -16.26 1.50 -1.82
N GLN A 84 -17.55 1.72 -2.04
CA GLN A 84 -18.06 3.00 -2.53
C GLN A 84 -17.76 4.15 -1.56
N LEU A 85 -17.91 3.90 -0.24
CA LEU A 85 -17.53 4.88 0.78
C LEU A 85 -16.04 5.20 0.73
N THR A 86 -15.20 4.19 0.54
CA THR A 86 -13.74 4.38 0.41
C THR A 86 -13.37 5.18 -0.84
N LEU A 87 -13.99 4.89 -1.99
CA LEU A 87 -13.77 5.64 -3.24
C LEU A 87 -14.18 7.12 -3.08
N ASN A 88 -15.36 7.35 -2.50
CA ASN A 88 -15.83 8.71 -2.23
C ASN A 88 -14.89 9.45 -1.27
N TRP A 89 -14.45 8.80 -0.20
CA TRP A 89 -13.52 9.39 0.76
C TRP A 89 -12.16 9.72 0.13
N LYS A 90 -11.59 8.81 -0.68
CA LYS A 90 -10.37 9.09 -1.45
C LYS A 90 -10.55 10.30 -2.36
N TYR A 91 -11.66 10.38 -3.07
CA TYR A 91 -11.99 11.52 -3.93
C TYR A 91 -12.08 12.82 -3.13
N GLN A 92 -12.78 12.83 -2.00
CA GLN A 92 -12.89 14.04 -1.15
C GLN A 92 -11.49 14.49 -0.69
N LEU A 93 -10.64 13.54 -0.27
CA LEU A 93 -9.27 13.83 0.13
C LEU A 93 -8.47 14.49 -1.01
N LEU A 94 -8.63 14.03 -2.26
CA LEU A 94 -7.98 14.65 -3.42
C LEU A 94 -8.56 16.04 -3.69
N SER A 95 -9.89 16.19 -3.59
CA SER A 95 -10.61 17.41 -3.90
C SER A 95 -10.27 18.58 -2.98
N ASP A 96 -9.77 18.30 -1.76
CA ASP A 96 -9.24 19.32 -0.85
C ASP A 96 -7.99 20.01 -1.42
N TYR A 97 -7.32 19.39 -2.39
CA TYR A 97 -6.08 19.88 -3.00
C TYR A 97 -6.25 20.28 -4.48
N HIS A 98 -7.08 19.54 -5.22
CA HIS A 98 -7.33 19.76 -6.64
C HIS A 98 -8.77 19.39 -6.98
N GLN A 99 -9.53 20.33 -7.55
CA GLN A 99 -10.93 20.14 -7.91
C GLN A 99 -11.11 19.38 -9.24
N GLU A 100 -10.16 19.53 -10.15
CA GLU A 100 -10.14 18.93 -11.48
C GLU A 100 -8.69 18.79 -11.99
N GLY A 101 -8.49 18.10 -13.10
CA GLY A 101 -7.18 17.99 -13.74
C GLY A 101 -6.85 16.58 -14.22
N SER A 102 -5.54 16.29 -14.29
CA SER A 102 -5.04 14.98 -14.67
C SER A 102 -4.55 14.20 -13.45
N ALA A 103 -4.94 12.93 -13.38
CA ALA A 103 -4.55 12.02 -12.31
C ALA A 103 -3.84 10.78 -12.86
N LEU A 104 -2.74 10.39 -12.21
CA LEU A 104 -2.04 9.12 -12.41
C LEU A 104 -2.23 8.26 -11.17
N ASP A 105 -2.78 7.05 -11.32
CA ASP A 105 -2.84 6.05 -10.25
C ASP A 105 -1.83 4.94 -10.53
N TYR A 106 -0.78 4.85 -9.73
CA TYR A 106 0.26 3.84 -9.85
C TYR A 106 -0.10 2.63 -9.00
N GLY A 107 -0.24 1.45 -9.64
CA GLY A 107 -0.82 0.26 -9.05
C GLY A 107 -2.34 0.36 -9.00
N CYS A 108 -2.98 0.78 -10.09
CA CYS A 108 -4.41 1.07 -10.13
C CYS A 108 -5.32 -0.17 -10.00
N GLY A 109 -4.76 -1.37 -9.94
CA GLY A 109 -5.51 -2.62 -9.85
C GLY A 109 -6.50 -2.77 -11.00
N THR A 110 -7.76 -3.01 -10.68
CA THR A 110 -8.85 -3.18 -11.65
C THR A 110 -9.49 -1.85 -12.08
N GLY A 111 -8.91 -0.69 -11.68
CA GLY A 111 -9.21 0.63 -12.24
C GLY A 111 -10.39 1.37 -11.62
N GLU A 112 -10.98 0.86 -10.53
CA GLU A 112 -12.22 1.44 -9.97
C GLU A 112 -12.05 2.86 -9.47
N PHE A 113 -10.90 3.19 -8.87
CA PHE A 113 -10.66 4.55 -8.39
C PHE A 113 -10.51 5.52 -9.56
N LEU A 114 -9.79 5.13 -10.62
CA LEU A 114 -9.67 5.92 -11.84
C LEU A 114 -11.03 6.09 -12.55
N HIS A 115 -11.85 5.02 -12.59
CA HIS A 115 -13.19 5.09 -13.13
C HIS A 115 -14.06 6.09 -12.36
N TYR A 116 -13.96 6.08 -11.03
CA TYR A 116 -14.66 7.06 -10.18
C TYR A 116 -14.19 8.49 -10.47
N LEU A 117 -12.88 8.72 -10.63
CA LEU A 117 -12.35 10.04 -11.01
C LEU A 117 -12.82 10.47 -12.41
N LYS A 118 -12.85 9.55 -13.38
CA LYS A 118 -13.35 9.82 -14.74
C LYS A 118 -14.81 10.28 -14.72
N GLN A 119 -15.66 9.68 -13.86
CA GLN A 119 -17.05 10.14 -13.65
C GLN A 119 -17.15 11.53 -13.02
N LYS A 120 -16.07 12.03 -12.42
CA LYS A 120 -15.92 13.39 -11.88
C LYS A 120 -15.17 14.33 -12.82
N ASN A 121 -15.10 14.01 -14.11
CA ASN A 121 -14.48 14.80 -15.18
C ASN A 121 -12.95 14.94 -15.07
N TRP A 122 -12.27 14.03 -14.34
CA TRP A 122 -10.81 13.97 -14.35
C TRP A 122 -10.28 13.28 -15.61
N THR A 123 -9.18 13.79 -16.15
CA THR A 123 -8.36 13.03 -17.10
C THR A 123 -7.53 12.03 -16.32
N VAL A 124 -7.65 10.74 -16.64
CA VAL A 124 -7.05 9.70 -15.82
C VAL A 124 -6.06 8.86 -16.61
N GLN A 125 -5.02 8.40 -15.94
CA GLN A 125 -4.05 7.43 -16.44
C GLN A 125 -3.75 6.42 -15.35
N GLY A 126 -3.64 5.13 -15.72
CA GLY A 126 -3.30 4.06 -14.79
C GLY A 126 -2.01 3.37 -15.17
N VAL A 127 -1.32 2.87 -14.15
CA VAL A 127 -0.22 1.91 -14.28
C VAL A 127 -0.56 0.68 -13.44
N GLU A 128 -0.52 -0.51 -14.05
CA GLU A 128 -0.76 -1.78 -13.36
C GLU A 128 0.10 -2.89 -13.97
N PRO A 129 1.04 -3.47 -13.20
CA PRO A 129 1.92 -4.53 -13.68
C PRO A 129 1.18 -5.84 -13.97
N SER A 130 0.15 -6.20 -13.19
CA SER A 130 -0.61 -7.45 -13.37
C SER A 130 -1.43 -7.42 -14.64
N ASP A 131 -1.16 -8.33 -15.59
CA ASP A 131 -1.87 -8.43 -16.87
C ASP A 131 -3.38 -8.59 -16.68
N THR A 132 -3.79 -9.45 -15.76
CA THR A 132 -5.22 -9.71 -15.49
C THR A 132 -5.93 -8.47 -14.94
N ALA A 133 -5.33 -7.79 -13.97
CA ALA A 133 -5.89 -6.56 -13.39
C ALA A 133 -5.89 -5.43 -14.43
N ARG A 134 -4.78 -5.26 -15.16
CA ARG A 134 -4.63 -4.24 -16.21
C ARG A 134 -5.65 -4.38 -17.34
N GLN A 135 -5.94 -5.60 -17.79
CA GLN A 135 -6.98 -5.85 -18.81
C GLN A 135 -8.35 -5.45 -18.30
N LYS A 136 -8.71 -5.80 -17.05
CA LYS A 136 -9.97 -5.36 -16.42
C LYS A 136 -10.05 -3.86 -16.31
N ALA A 137 -8.97 -3.22 -15.84
CA ALA A 137 -8.90 -1.76 -15.72
C ALA A 137 -9.05 -1.07 -17.08
N SER A 138 -8.39 -1.60 -18.13
CA SER A 138 -8.49 -1.04 -19.49
C SER A 138 -9.90 -1.14 -20.04
N GLY A 139 -10.59 -2.26 -19.80
CA GLY A 139 -11.99 -2.43 -20.19
C GLY A 139 -12.94 -1.51 -19.42
N LEU A 140 -12.73 -1.35 -18.09
CA LEU A 140 -13.55 -0.47 -17.26
C LEU A 140 -13.41 1.02 -17.62
N LEU A 141 -12.18 1.42 -17.98
CA LEU A 141 -11.85 2.81 -18.31
C LEU A 141 -12.09 3.16 -19.77
N ASP A 142 -12.32 2.16 -20.62
CA ASP A 142 -12.33 2.32 -22.10
C ASP A 142 -11.09 3.08 -22.59
N GLN A 143 -9.92 2.70 -22.03
CA GLN A 143 -8.61 3.23 -22.41
C GLN A 143 -7.49 2.31 -21.98
N LYS A 144 -6.33 2.40 -22.66
CA LYS A 144 -5.17 1.57 -22.32
C LYS A 144 -4.55 1.98 -21.01
N VAL A 145 -4.43 1.02 -20.07
CA VAL A 145 -3.66 1.13 -18.84
C VAL A 145 -2.23 0.66 -19.11
N ALA A 146 -1.24 1.38 -18.62
CA ALA A 146 0.18 1.08 -18.86
C ALA A 146 0.68 -0.06 -17.97
N PRO A 147 1.59 -0.93 -18.43
CA PRO A 147 2.19 -1.98 -17.58
C PRO A 147 3.26 -1.43 -16.62
N SER A 148 3.88 -0.29 -16.93
CA SER A 148 4.90 0.34 -16.12
C SER A 148 4.96 1.85 -16.33
N LEU A 149 5.67 2.57 -15.45
CA LEU A 149 5.88 4.02 -15.59
C LEU A 149 6.63 4.39 -16.88
N ALA A 150 7.48 3.52 -17.39
CA ALA A 150 8.21 3.75 -18.64
C ALA A 150 7.28 3.86 -19.87
N ASN A 151 6.05 3.37 -19.76
CA ASN A 151 5.06 3.41 -20.84
C ASN A 151 4.09 4.61 -20.70
N ILE A 152 4.28 5.47 -19.71
CA ILE A 152 3.51 6.70 -19.55
C ILE A 152 4.06 7.77 -20.48
N PRO A 153 3.21 8.45 -21.28
CA PRO A 153 3.64 9.59 -22.08
C PRO A 153 4.31 10.66 -21.21
N THR A 154 5.23 11.41 -21.79
CA THR A 154 5.87 12.56 -21.11
C THR A 154 4.81 13.66 -20.94
N GLN A 155 4.11 13.60 -19.83
CA GLN A 155 3.11 14.61 -19.42
C GLN A 155 3.16 14.78 -17.91
N GLU A 156 2.72 15.93 -17.43
CA GLU A 156 2.66 16.20 -16.01
C GLU A 156 1.23 15.96 -15.48
N PHE A 157 1.15 15.43 -14.24
CA PHE A 157 -0.11 15.16 -13.56
C PHE A 157 -0.29 16.11 -12.37
N GLN A 158 -1.51 16.65 -12.21
CA GLN A 158 -1.87 17.41 -11.01
C GLN A 158 -1.93 16.53 -9.77
N VAL A 159 -2.35 15.28 -9.95
CA VAL A 159 -2.44 14.31 -8.87
C VAL A 159 -1.76 13.00 -9.27
N ILE A 160 -0.95 12.47 -8.37
CA ILE A 160 -0.42 11.09 -8.47
C ILE A 160 -0.83 10.35 -7.20
N THR A 161 -1.34 9.12 -7.34
CA THR A 161 -1.77 8.30 -6.22
C THR A 161 -1.06 6.95 -6.19
N LEU A 162 -0.71 6.49 -4.97
CA LEU A 162 -0.19 5.17 -4.66
C LEU A 162 -0.94 4.65 -3.45
N TRP A 163 -1.86 3.72 -3.64
CA TRP A 163 -2.68 3.15 -2.58
C TRP A 163 -2.18 1.74 -2.25
N HIS A 164 -1.30 1.60 -1.25
CA HIS A 164 -0.63 0.34 -0.89
C HIS A 164 0.15 -0.25 -2.07
N VAL A 165 1.11 0.51 -2.57
CA VAL A 165 1.93 0.15 -3.73
C VAL A 165 3.41 0.32 -3.44
N LEU A 166 3.80 1.40 -2.75
CA LEU A 166 5.21 1.77 -2.58
C LEU A 166 6.00 0.69 -1.84
N GLU A 167 5.36 -0.02 -0.90
CA GLU A 167 5.92 -1.13 -0.13
C GLU A 167 6.29 -2.35 -0.99
N HIS A 168 5.73 -2.47 -2.19
CA HIS A 168 5.97 -3.60 -3.11
C HIS A 168 7.05 -3.34 -4.16
N ILE A 169 7.54 -2.11 -4.28
CA ILE A 169 8.39 -1.68 -5.39
C ILE A 169 9.86 -2.00 -5.10
N HIS A 170 10.53 -2.77 -5.97
CA HIS A 170 11.96 -3.07 -5.82
C HIS A 170 12.82 -1.82 -5.95
N GLU A 171 12.62 -1.04 -7.00
CA GLU A 171 13.40 0.15 -7.36
C GLU A 171 12.80 1.41 -6.71
N LEU A 172 12.91 1.48 -5.37
CA LEU A 172 12.20 2.46 -4.55
C LEU A 172 12.54 3.92 -4.91
N ASN A 173 13.83 4.26 -4.96
CA ASN A 173 14.29 5.63 -5.23
C ASN A 173 14.04 6.04 -6.70
N GLU A 174 14.32 5.16 -7.65
CA GLU A 174 14.12 5.40 -9.09
C GLU A 174 12.65 5.64 -9.39
N THR A 175 11.76 4.88 -8.75
CA THR A 175 10.31 5.06 -8.88
C THR A 175 9.88 6.42 -8.34
N ILE A 176 10.34 6.80 -7.14
CA ILE A 176 10.01 8.10 -6.54
C ILE A 176 10.52 9.25 -7.43
N GLN A 177 11.73 9.14 -7.98
CA GLN A 177 12.28 10.15 -8.88
C GLN A 177 11.48 10.24 -10.19
N THR A 178 11.01 9.11 -10.71
CA THR A 178 10.16 9.09 -11.92
C THR A 178 8.80 9.74 -11.63
N LEU A 179 8.16 9.41 -10.53
CA LEU A 179 6.90 10.04 -10.11
C LEU A 179 7.07 11.56 -9.90
N LYS A 180 8.19 11.97 -9.30
CA LYS A 180 8.51 13.40 -9.15
C LYS A 180 8.64 14.11 -10.49
N LYS A 181 9.24 13.49 -11.51
CA LYS A 181 9.33 14.07 -12.87
C LYS A 181 7.95 14.22 -13.51
N LEU A 182 7.07 13.23 -13.32
CA LEU A 182 5.70 13.23 -13.85
C LEU A 182 4.73 14.14 -13.06
N LEU A 183 5.12 14.63 -11.88
CA LEU A 183 4.29 15.53 -11.09
C LEU A 183 4.36 16.96 -11.65
N HIS A 184 3.21 17.59 -11.82
CA HIS A 184 3.14 19.03 -12.13
C HIS A 184 3.79 19.84 -10.99
N LYS A 185 4.32 21.04 -11.30
CA LYS A 185 5.01 21.89 -10.29
C LYS A 185 4.13 22.20 -9.06
N ASP A 186 2.84 22.39 -9.27
CA ASP A 186 1.84 22.64 -8.22
C ASP A 186 1.09 21.35 -7.79
N GLY A 187 1.49 20.19 -8.35
CA GLY A 187 0.83 18.91 -8.16
C GLY A 187 0.99 18.34 -6.76
N THR A 188 0.24 17.27 -6.48
CA THR A 188 0.26 16.58 -5.19
C THR A 188 0.35 15.06 -5.40
N ILE A 189 1.25 14.40 -4.65
CA ILE A 189 1.29 12.93 -4.57
C ILE A 189 0.61 12.48 -3.28
N PHE A 190 -0.26 11.47 -3.38
CA PHE A 190 -0.89 10.80 -2.24
C PHE A 190 -0.32 9.39 -2.15
N ILE A 191 0.36 9.06 -1.05
CA ILE A 191 1.00 7.77 -0.84
C ILE A 191 0.43 7.14 0.42
N ALA A 192 -0.33 6.06 0.29
CA ALA A 192 -0.81 5.28 1.40
C ALA A 192 0.08 4.05 1.59
N VAL A 193 0.59 3.83 2.80
CA VAL A 193 1.39 2.66 3.18
C VAL A 193 1.07 2.21 4.61
N PRO A 194 1.28 0.93 4.95
CA PRO A 194 1.20 0.44 6.32
C PRO A 194 2.26 1.09 7.21
N ASN A 195 1.92 1.23 8.50
CA ASN A 195 2.79 1.81 9.51
C ASN A 195 3.10 0.79 10.61
N TYR A 196 4.32 0.25 10.62
CA TYR A 196 4.72 -0.78 11.57
C TYR A 196 4.80 -0.30 13.03
N GLU A 197 4.75 1.00 13.28
CA GLU A 197 4.71 1.54 14.63
C GLU A 197 3.30 1.64 15.22
N SER A 198 2.28 1.26 14.47
CA SER A 198 0.88 1.29 14.89
C SER A 198 0.60 0.39 16.11
N ALA A 199 -0.51 0.64 16.79
CA ALA A 199 -0.88 -0.15 17.97
C ALA A 199 -1.24 -1.60 17.62
N ASP A 200 -1.86 -1.82 16.46
CA ASP A 200 -2.16 -3.15 15.97
C ASP A 200 -0.90 -3.91 15.53
N ALA A 201 0.10 -3.26 14.89
CA ALA A 201 1.38 -3.88 14.60
C ALA A 201 2.06 -4.41 15.88
N LYS A 202 2.09 -3.60 16.94
CA LYS A 202 2.62 -3.99 18.26
C LYS A 202 1.82 -5.10 18.93
N ARG A 203 0.51 -5.12 18.75
CA ARG A 203 -0.38 -6.15 19.33
C ARG A 203 -0.22 -7.52 18.67
N TYR A 204 -0.11 -7.53 17.33
CA TYR A 204 -0.07 -8.76 16.54
C TYR A 204 1.35 -9.29 16.32
N GLU A 205 2.36 -8.43 16.49
CA GLU A 205 3.78 -8.79 16.34
C GLU A 205 4.01 -9.52 14.99
N LYS A 206 4.67 -10.68 14.99
CA LYS A 206 4.94 -11.48 13.79
C LYS A 206 3.69 -11.90 12.99
N HIS A 207 2.50 -11.81 13.59
CA HIS A 207 1.23 -12.12 12.93
C HIS A 207 0.52 -10.89 12.38
N TRP A 208 1.15 -9.71 12.44
CA TRP A 208 0.57 -8.51 11.86
C TRP A 208 0.49 -8.64 10.34
N ALA A 209 -0.75 -8.66 9.82
CA ALA A 209 -1.01 -8.98 8.41
C ALA A 209 -0.36 -7.99 7.43
N ALA A 210 -0.14 -6.74 7.86
CA ALA A 210 0.47 -5.75 7.00
C ALA A 210 2.02 -5.83 6.93
N TYR A 211 2.65 -6.81 7.59
CA TYR A 211 4.01 -7.20 7.17
C TYR A 211 4.01 -7.88 5.80
N ASP A 212 2.99 -8.66 5.49
CA ASP A 212 2.74 -9.29 4.19
C ASP A 212 3.99 -9.76 3.43
N VAL A 213 4.91 -10.42 4.16
CA VAL A 213 6.17 -10.92 3.58
C VAL A 213 5.90 -12.07 2.59
N PRO A 214 6.64 -12.19 1.51
CA PRO A 214 7.70 -11.28 1.04
C PRO A 214 7.20 -10.22 0.05
N ARG A 215 5.88 -10.03 -0.12
CA ARG A 215 5.29 -9.05 -1.05
C ARG A 215 5.61 -7.62 -0.64
N HIS A 216 5.54 -7.32 0.68
CA HIS A 216 6.06 -6.07 1.23
C HIS A 216 7.57 -6.16 1.42
N LEU A 217 8.29 -5.42 0.60
CA LEU A 217 9.77 -5.34 0.59
C LEU A 217 10.27 -4.32 1.61
N TRP A 218 9.46 -3.31 1.89
CA TRP A 218 9.75 -2.15 2.72
C TRP A 218 8.66 -1.93 3.76
N HIS A 219 9.05 -1.63 4.99
CA HIS A 219 8.11 -1.37 6.08
C HIS A 219 8.37 0.02 6.64
N PHE A 220 7.36 0.88 6.55
CA PHE A 220 7.49 2.29 6.84
C PHE A 220 7.04 2.66 8.26
N SER A 221 7.74 3.62 8.86
CA SER A 221 7.24 4.49 9.92
C SER A 221 7.05 5.90 9.37
N LYS A 222 6.46 6.79 10.17
CA LYS A 222 6.34 8.21 9.78
C LYS A 222 7.69 8.83 9.48
N ASP A 223 8.66 8.56 10.33
CA ASP A 223 9.99 9.16 10.23
C ASP A 223 10.75 8.64 9.02
N THR A 224 10.74 7.32 8.81
CA THR A 224 11.46 6.72 7.66
C THR A 224 10.83 7.10 6.33
N MET A 225 9.51 7.20 6.25
CA MET A 225 8.83 7.68 5.03
C MET A 225 9.13 9.16 4.75
N THR A 226 9.11 10.00 5.78
CA THR A 226 9.45 11.42 5.65
C THR A 226 10.91 11.61 5.20
N GLN A 227 11.85 10.85 5.77
CA GLN A 227 13.26 10.87 5.36
C GLN A 227 13.45 10.42 3.91
N LEU A 228 12.78 9.33 3.50
CA LEU A 228 12.82 8.82 2.12
C LEU A 228 12.37 9.88 1.12
N LEU A 229 11.23 10.50 1.37
CA LEU A 229 10.68 11.53 0.50
C LEU A 229 11.56 12.77 0.45
N HIS A 230 12.04 13.24 1.59
CA HIS A 230 12.94 14.39 1.68
C HIS A 230 14.25 14.16 0.91
N ARG A 231 14.86 12.98 1.05
CA ARG A 231 16.07 12.59 0.31
C ARG A 231 15.85 12.63 -1.21
N ASN A 232 14.64 12.34 -1.65
CA ASN A 232 14.24 12.42 -3.06
C ASN A 232 13.78 13.82 -3.49
N GLY A 233 13.90 14.83 -2.61
CA GLY A 233 13.53 16.22 -2.89
C GLY A 233 12.01 16.39 -3.01
N LEU A 234 11.27 15.66 -2.20
CA LEU A 234 9.82 15.77 -2.01
C LEU A 234 9.51 16.12 -0.55
N HIS A 235 8.45 16.87 -0.32
CA HIS A 235 8.11 17.40 1.00
C HIS A 235 6.72 16.91 1.45
N VAL A 236 6.66 16.24 2.61
CA VAL A 236 5.41 15.87 3.25
C VAL A 236 4.72 17.13 3.79
N ARG A 237 3.53 17.44 3.28
CA ARG A 237 2.71 18.58 3.72
C ARG A 237 1.75 18.20 4.82
N LYS A 238 1.21 16.98 4.76
CA LYS A 238 0.26 16.47 5.74
C LYS A 238 0.34 14.94 5.79
N ILE A 239 0.01 14.38 6.94
CA ILE A 239 -0.16 12.92 7.12
C ILE A 239 -1.59 12.71 7.62
N GLU A 240 -2.35 11.90 6.87
CA GLU A 240 -3.73 11.55 7.19
C GLU A 240 -3.86 10.07 7.57
N PRO A 241 -4.78 9.71 8.47
CA PRO A 241 -5.02 8.32 8.82
C PRO A 241 -5.89 7.61 7.78
N MET A 242 -5.55 6.36 7.47
CA MET A 242 -6.44 5.46 6.73
C MET A 242 -7.17 4.53 7.71
N ARG A 243 -8.22 5.06 8.35
CA ARG A 243 -8.85 4.44 9.55
C ARG A 243 -9.49 3.08 9.30
N LEU A 244 -10.01 2.83 8.09
CA LEU A 244 -10.69 1.57 7.78
C LEU A 244 -9.72 0.40 7.67
N ASP A 245 -8.46 0.64 7.33
CA ASP A 245 -7.43 -0.39 7.21
C ASP A 245 -7.18 -1.13 8.52
N ALA A 246 -7.24 -0.44 9.66
CA ALA A 246 -7.05 -1.07 10.97
C ALA A 246 -8.00 -2.26 11.20
N PHE A 247 -9.23 -2.20 10.69
CA PHE A 247 -10.21 -3.28 10.81
C PHE A 247 -9.85 -4.45 9.90
N TYR A 248 -9.50 -4.17 8.65
CA TYR A 248 -9.12 -5.20 7.68
C TYR A 248 -7.83 -5.91 8.10
N VAL A 249 -6.79 -5.16 8.44
CA VAL A 249 -5.51 -5.69 8.91
C VAL A 249 -5.70 -6.51 10.19
N SER A 250 -6.51 -6.01 11.16
CA SER A 250 -6.80 -6.76 12.38
C SER A 250 -7.56 -8.07 12.11
N MET A 251 -8.48 -8.07 11.15
CA MET A 251 -9.24 -9.29 10.78
C MET A 251 -8.30 -10.37 10.22
N LEU A 252 -7.40 -10.01 9.33
CA LEU A 252 -6.41 -10.95 8.79
C LEU A 252 -5.43 -11.41 9.89
N SER A 253 -4.93 -10.49 10.70
CA SER A 253 -3.99 -10.78 11.80
C SER A 253 -4.58 -11.73 12.85
N GLU A 254 -5.86 -11.58 13.20
CA GLU A 254 -6.56 -12.53 14.08
C GLU A 254 -6.62 -13.92 13.46
N GLY A 255 -6.86 -14.02 12.14
CA GLY A 255 -6.83 -15.30 11.43
C GLY A 255 -5.46 -15.96 11.44
N TYR A 256 -4.37 -15.17 11.31
CA TYR A 256 -2.99 -15.68 11.34
C TYR A 256 -2.55 -16.10 12.74
N LYS A 257 -2.91 -15.29 13.76
CA LYS A 257 -2.54 -15.54 15.15
C LYS A 257 -3.29 -16.73 15.77
N ASN A 258 -4.54 -16.94 15.39
CA ASN A 258 -5.45 -17.91 15.98
C ASN A 258 -6.14 -18.77 14.90
N PRO A 259 -5.37 -19.59 14.13
CA PRO A 259 -5.96 -20.45 13.11
C PRO A 259 -6.91 -21.45 13.78
N GLY A 260 -8.14 -21.57 13.25
CA GLY A 260 -9.17 -22.46 13.79
C GLY A 260 -10.12 -21.86 14.83
N GLN A 261 -9.94 -20.60 15.25
CA GLN A 261 -10.94 -19.94 16.09
C GLN A 261 -12.28 -19.74 15.34
N PRO A 262 -13.43 -19.73 16.07
CA PRO A 262 -14.73 -19.43 15.46
C PRO A 262 -14.70 -18.07 14.74
N LYS A 263 -15.18 -18.04 13.48
CA LYS A 263 -15.14 -16.83 12.63
C LYS A 263 -15.76 -15.59 13.32
N LEU A 264 -16.88 -15.78 14.03
CA LEU A 264 -17.55 -14.68 14.73
C LEU A 264 -16.68 -14.11 15.86
N LEU A 265 -15.99 -14.96 16.63
CA LEU A 265 -15.09 -14.53 17.69
C LEU A 265 -13.89 -13.77 17.12
N GLY A 266 -13.32 -14.27 16.01
CA GLY A 266 -12.25 -13.59 15.29
C GLY A 266 -12.67 -12.21 14.79
N LEU A 267 -13.86 -12.09 14.22
CA LEU A 267 -14.41 -10.82 13.76
C LEU A 267 -14.62 -9.82 14.91
N LEU A 268 -15.18 -10.27 16.05
CA LEU A 268 -15.37 -9.40 17.22
C LEU A 268 -14.03 -8.88 17.75
N LYS A 269 -13.03 -9.77 17.88
CA LYS A 269 -11.67 -9.37 18.30
C LYS A 269 -11.04 -8.38 17.32
N ALA A 270 -11.21 -8.59 16.02
CA ALA A 270 -10.71 -7.70 14.97
C ALA A 270 -11.35 -6.30 15.06
N ILE A 271 -12.66 -6.22 15.27
CA ILE A 271 -13.38 -4.95 15.46
C ILE A 271 -12.83 -4.21 16.69
N VAL A 272 -12.73 -4.90 17.84
CA VAL A 272 -12.18 -4.30 19.07
C VAL A 272 -10.74 -3.83 18.86
N SER A 273 -9.91 -4.64 18.19
CA SER A 273 -8.52 -4.27 17.87
C SER A 273 -8.45 -3.06 16.94
N GLY A 274 -9.27 -3.03 15.89
CA GLY A 274 -9.33 -1.90 14.96
C GLY A 274 -9.76 -0.59 15.62
N ILE A 275 -10.78 -0.65 16.51
CA ILE A 275 -11.20 0.51 17.32
C ILE A 275 -10.07 0.95 18.24
N ALA A 276 -9.44 0.03 18.96
CA ALA A 276 -8.34 0.33 19.87
C ALA A 276 -7.13 0.93 19.14
N SER A 277 -6.78 0.38 17.97
CA SER A 277 -5.70 0.91 17.13
C SER A 277 -6.00 2.32 16.64
N ASN A 278 -7.22 2.59 16.15
CA ASN A 278 -7.62 3.92 15.73
C ASN A 278 -7.63 4.92 16.90
N PHE A 279 -8.10 4.53 18.08
CA PHE A 279 -8.09 5.39 19.27
C PHE A 279 -6.65 5.72 19.72
N ALA A 280 -5.79 4.70 19.81
CA ALA A 280 -4.38 4.90 20.14
C ALA A 280 -3.66 5.75 19.08
N GLY A 281 -3.96 5.50 17.79
CA GLY A 281 -3.41 6.25 16.67
C GLY A 281 -3.80 7.72 16.66
N SER A 282 -5.00 8.08 17.13
CA SER A 282 -5.50 9.45 17.12
C SER A 282 -4.65 10.43 17.95
N ARG A 283 -3.97 9.95 19.00
CA ARG A 283 -3.13 10.80 19.87
C ARG A 283 -1.82 11.26 19.19
N LYS A 284 -1.27 10.49 18.24
CA LYS A 284 0.03 10.76 17.62
C LYS A 284 0.02 10.60 16.10
N THR A 285 -1.15 10.54 15.46
CA THR A 285 -1.32 10.18 14.04
C THR A 285 -0.57 8.89 13.72
N ASN A 286 -0.75 7.85 14.56
CA ASN A 286 0.00 6.59 14.46
C ASN A 286 -0.94 5.40 14.19
N HIS A 287 -1.75 5.53 13.12
CA HIS A 287 -2.73 4.55 12.69
C HIS A 287 -2.06 3.38 11.93
N SER A 288 -2.80 2.31 11.70
CA SER A 288 -2.36 1.10 10.99
C SER A 288 -1.79 1.39 9.62
N SER A 289 -2.45 2.25 8.86
CA SER A 289 -1.96 2.79 7.60
C SER A 289 -2.06 4.31 7.59
N LEU A 290 -1.10 4.95 6.93
CA LEU A 290 -0.98 6.40 6.84
C LEU A 290 -0.93 6.83 5.38
N ILE A 291 -1.55 7.99 5.09
CA ILE A 291 -1.49 8.64 3.79
C ILE A 291 -0.61 9.87 3.92
N TYR A 292 0.44 9.90 3.12
CA TYR A 292 1.35 11.03 3.01
C TYR A 292 0.93 11.90 1.83
N ILE A 293 0.64 13.16 2.11
CA ILE A 293 0.30 14.19 1.13
C ILE A 293 1.55 14.99 0.85
N VAL A 294 2.05 14.88 -0.37
CA VAL A 294 3.43 15.21 -0.73
C VAL A 294 3.46 16.19 -1.89
N LYS A 295 4.38 17.13 -1.85
CA LYS A 295 4.65 18.10 -2.93
C LYS A 295 6.15 18.14 -3.28
N LYS A 296 6.45 18.70 -4.47
CA LYS A 296 7.82 19.08 -4.84
C LYS A 296 8.39 20.13 -3.89
#